data_cf44ee53027c3b5506780587a4f528bf
#
_entry.id   cf44ee53027c3b5506780587a4f528bf
#
_cell.length_a   1.000
_cell.length_b   1.000
_cell.length_c   1.000
_cell.angle_alpha   90.00
_cell.angle_beta   90.00
_cell.angle_gamma   90.00
#
_symmetry.space_group_name_H-M   'P 1'
#
loop_
_entity.id
_entity.type
_entity.pdbx_description
1 polymer ?
#
loop_
_entity_poly.entity_id
_entity_poly.type
_entity_poly.pdbx_seq_one_letter_code
_entity_poly.pdbx_strand_id
1 'polypeptide(L)'
;MQQTGDLASHLESGLILPPGALTEKDFLSRCIKCGQCMRICPTNVIHPAGFEGGLEGLWTPLLNFRIGTSGCQLECIACGNLCSTAAIRPITIDERLGEKSYAEKGPVRIGTAFVDRGRCLPWAMDRPCIVCQENCPVSPKAIFTRETFNTVNINTALIVQKAGNAHVEFSGEVLTPDLFSTGDYFCVAKESPDDRPRPIIENTARTLSIDPEFQWKSPPVSKARVEIHVRLQQPFVGLKSCIGCGVCEHECPVLGKRAIRVTAENEMRNPKHTLLLEG
;
A
#
# COMPACT_ATOMS: atom_id res chain seq x y z
N MET A 1 -46.92 10.55 12.57
CA MET A 1 -46.29 10.34 11.26
C MET A 1 -44.90 9.77 11.53
N GLN A 2 -44.79 8.46 11.47
CA GLN A 2 -43.51 7.73 11.65
C GLN A 2 -42.67 7.95 10.41
N GLN A 3 -41.46 8.48 10.58
CA GLN A 3 -40.41 8.45 9.59
C GLN A 3 -40.02 6.96 9.38
N THR A 4 -40.47 6.39 8.28
CA THR A 4 -39.89 5.18 7.75
C THR A 4 -38.49 5.57 7.29
N GLY A 5 -37.52 5.43 8.18
CA GLY A 5 -36.12 5.62 7.87
C GLY A 5 -35.78 4.71 6.70
N ASP A 6 -35.26 5.32 5.67
CA ASP A 6 -34.88 4.69 4.43
C ASP A 6 -33.78 3.64 4.71
N LEU A 7 -34.17 2.39 4.88
CA LEU A 7 -33.22 1.27 5.05
C LEU A 7 -32.25 1.17 3.85
N ALA A 8 -32.63 1.74 2.71
CA ALA A 8 -31.79 1.80 1.51
C ALA A 8 -30.58 2.72 1.68
N SER A 9 -30.62 3.74 2.54
CA SER A 9 -29.50 4.66 2.76
C SER A 9 -28.33 4.03 3.53
N HIS A 10 -28.57 2.93 4.26
CA HIS A 10 -27.54 2.19 4.98
C HIS A 10 -26.89 1.07 4.16
N LEU A 11 -27.41 0.80 2.96
CA LEU A 11 -26.89 -0.15 1.98
C LEU A 11 -26.16 0.55 0.81
N GLU A 12 -25.70 1.78 0.99
CA GLU A 12 -24.72 2.37 0.06
C GLU A 12 -23.45 1.52 0.14
N SER A 13 -23.52 0.37 -0.54
CA SER A 13 -22.38 -0.49 -0.74
C SER A 13 -21.39 0.30 -1.55
N GLY A 14 -20.29 0.70 -0.93
CA GLY A 14 -19.20 1.37 -1.60
C GLY A 14 -18.50 0.41 -2.59
N LEU A 15 -19.27 -0.10 -3.56
CA LEU A 15 -18.75 -0.96 -4.63
C LEU A 15 -17.76 -0.16 -5.46
N ILE A 16 -16.55 -0.66 -5.57
CA ILE A 16 -15.55 -0.09 -6.47
C ILE A 16 -15.90 -0.56 -7.88
N LEU A 17 -16.48 0.35 -8.68
CA LEU A 17 -16.89 0.06 -10.04
C LEU A 17 -15.80 0.42 -11.07
N PRO A 18 -15.82 -0.20 -12.27
CA PRO A 18 -14.88 0.10 -13.33
C PRO A 18 -14.86 1.58 -13.74
N PRO A 19 -13.73 2.09 -14.28
CA PRO A 19 -13.65 3.47 -14.76
C PRO A 19 -14.68 3.73 -15.85
N GLY A 20 -15.37 4.87 -15.77
CA GLY A 20 -16.48 5.21 -16.65
C GLY A 20 -17.85 4.68 -16.19
N ALA A 21 -17.92 3.89 -15.11
CA ALA A 21 -19.21 3.49 -14.52
C ALA A 21 -20.05 4.71 -14.14
N LEU A 22 -21.36 4.63 -14.35
CA LEU A 22 -22.31 5.65 -13.94
C LEU A 22 -22.49 5.66 -12.41
N THR A 23 -23.28 6.61 -11.89
CA THR A 23 -23.69 6.58 -10.49
C THR A 23 -24.31 5.23 -10.15
N GLU A 24 -24.21 4.78 -8.92
CA GLU A 24 -24.61 3.41 -8.56
C GLU A 24 -26.05 3.07 -8.98
N LYS A 25 -27.00 4.00 -8.74
CA LYS A 25 -28.39 3.85 -9.17
C LYS A 25 -28.54 3.70 -10.68
N ASP A 26 -27.88 4.57 -11.46
CA ASP A 26 -27.96 4.54 -12.93
C ASP A 26 -27.22 3.32 -13.48
N PHE A 27 -26.11 2.94 -12.84
CA PHE A 27 -25.35 1.75 -13.19
C PHE A 27 -26.21 0.49 -13.02
N LEU A 28 -26.84 0.31 -11.85
CA LEU A 28 -27.67 -0.86 -11.56
C LEU A 28 -28.90 -0.94 -12.48
N SER A 29 -29.50 0.21 -12.84
CA SER A 29 -30.64 0.25 -13.74
C SER A 29 -30.32 -0.13 -15.19
N ARG A 30 -29.06 0.05 -15.62
CA ARG A 30 -28.63 -0.21 -17.00
C ARG A 30 -27.84 -1.51 -17.15
N CYS A 31 -27.19 -1.97 -16.08
CA CYS A 31 -26.33 -3.14 -16.15
C CYS A 31 -27.16 -4.43 -16.29
N ILE A 32 -27.08 -5.06 -17.45
CA ILE A 32 -27.74 -6.35 -17.75
C ILE A 32 -26.91 -7.57 -17.31
N LYS A 33 -25.81 -7.34 -16.57
CA LYS A 33 -24.96 -8.40 -15.99
C LYS A 33 -24.39 -9.38 -17.03
N CYS A 34 -24.13 -8.92 -18.26
CA CYS A 34 -23.69 -9.76 -19.40
C CYS A 34 -22.25 -10.26 -19.31
N GLY A 35 -21.44 -9.73 -18.37
CA GLY A 35 -20.06 -10.16 -18.14
C GLY A 35 -19.02 -9.73 -19.18
N GLN A 36 -19.36 -8.94 -20.21
CA GLN A 36 -18.41 -8.51 -21.25
C GLN A 36 -17.23 -7.71 -20.68
N CYS A 37 -17.49 -6.80 -19.72
CA CYS A 37 -16.44 -6.04 -19.06
C CYS A 37 -15.45 -6.92 -18.27
N MET A 38 -15.92 -8.03 -17.71
CA MET A 38 -15.07 -9.00 -17.00
C MET A 38 -14.15 -9.74 -17.99
N ARG A 39 -14.70 -10.17 -19.14
CA ARG A 39 -13.96 -10.92 -20.16
C ARG A 39 -12.87 -10.10 -20.86
N ILE A 40 -13.12 -8.80 -21.08
CA ILE A 40 -12.17 -7.93 -21.76
C ILE A 40 -11.10 -7.39 -20.83
N CYS A 41 -11.26 -7.52 -19.51
CA CYS A 41 -10.33 -6.97 -18.54
C CYS A 41 -8.97 -7.66 -18.63
N PRO A 42 -7.88 -6.95 -19.01
CA PRO A 42 -6.59 -7.59 -19.24
C PRO A 42 -5.94 -8.10 -17.94
N THR A 43 -6.33 -7.55 -16.79
CA THR A 43 -5.81 -7.96 -15.48
C THR A 43 -6.77 -8.88 -14.72
N ASN A 44 -7.93 -9.20 -15.30
CA ASN A 44 -8.97 -9.98 -14.65
C ASN A 44 -9.38 -9.47 -13.26
N VAL A 45 -9.33 -8.15 -13.05
CA VAL A 45 -9.66 -7.52 -11.76
C VAL A 45 -11.16 -7.26 -11.60
N ILE A 46 -11.95 -7.35 -12.69
CA ILE A 46 -13.40 -7.17 -12.66
C ILE A 46 -14.06 -8.54 -12.40
N HIS A 47 -14.81 -8.61 -11.30
CA HIS A 47 -15.52 -9.81 -10.86
C HIS A 47 -17.00 -9.54 -10.60
N PRO A 48 -17.87 -10.57 -10.63
CA PRO A 48 -19.26 -10.42 -10.25
C PRO A 48 -19.36 -10.17 -8.73
N ALA A 49 -20.15 -9.18 -8.33
CA ALA A 49 -20.47 -8.96 -6.92
C ALA A 49 -21.23 -10.14 -6.33
N GLY A 50 -20.88 -10.53 -5.13
CA GLY A 50 -21.69 -11.37 -4.26
C GLY A 50 -22.71 -10.52 -3.50
N PHE A 51 -22.80 -10.72 -2.20
CA PHE A 51 -23.71 -9.97 -1.34
C PHE A 51 -23.15 -8.59 -0.91
N GLU A 52 -21.91 -8.25 -1.27
CA GLU A 52 -21.30 -6.95 -0.95
C GLU A 52 -22.06 -5.78 -1.58
N GLY A 53 -22.76 -5.99 -2.68
CA GLY A 53 -23.62 -5.02 -3.35
C GLY A 53 -25.10 -5.08 -2.94
N GLY A 54 -25.43 -5.81 -1.89
CA GLY A 54 -26.81 -6.11 -1.57
C GLY A 54 -27.50 -7.00 -2.63
N LEU A 55 -28.80 -7.23 -2.49
CA LEU A 55 -29.55 -8.09 -3.43
C LEU A 55 -29.63 -7.50 -4.86
N GLU A 56 -29.76 -6.19 -4.97
CA GLU A 56 -29.83 -5.50 -6.27
C GLU A 56 -28.47 -5.53 -7.00
N GLY A 57 -27.38 -5.41 -6.25
CA GLY A 57 -26.03 -5.44 -6.76
C GLY A 57 -25.50 -6.84 -7.08
N LEU A 58 -26.23 -7.91 -6.77
CA LEU A 58 -25.79 -9.29 -7.01
C LEU A 58 -25.45 -9.50 -8.51
N TRP A 59 -24.27 -10.10 -8.77
CA TRP A 59 -23.73 -10.37 -10.12
C TRP A 59 -23.32 -9.12 -10.93
N THR A 60 -23.41 -7.91 -10.37
CA THR A 60 -22.86 -6.73 -11.04
C THR A 60 -21.33 -6.76 -11.04
N PRO A 61 -20.66 -6.19 -12.08
CA PRO A 61 -19.20 -6.15 -12.11
C PRO A 61 -18.68 -5.17 -11.06
N LEU A 62 -17.74 -5.63 -10.25
CA LEU A 62 -16.95 -4.81 -9.32
C LEU A 62 -15.46 -5.07 -9.51
N LEU A 63 -14.62 -4.15 -9.05
CA LEU A 63 -13.17 -4.33 -9.00
C LEU A 63 -12.79 -5.03 -7.70
N ASN A 64 -12.18 -6.22 -7.83
CA ASN A 64 -11.62 -6.97 -6.71
C ASN A 64 -10.10 -7.10 -6.88
N PHE A 65 -9.36 -6.24 -6.22
CA PHE A 65 -7.91 -6.14 -6.38
C PHE A 65 -7.11 -7.32 -5.78
N ARG A 66 -7.78 -8.24 -5.11
CA ARG A 66 -7.15 -9.45 -4.56
C ARG A 66 -7.18 -10.64 -5.50
N ILE A 67 -7.93 -10.51 -6.59
CA ILE A 67 -8.11 -11.54 -7.62
C ILE A 67 -7.59 -10.96 -8.95
N GLY A 68 -7.15 -11.83 -9.84
CA GLY A 68 -6.56 -11.42 -11.10
C GLY A 68 -5.04 -11.33 -11.04
N THR A 69 -4.45 -10.63 -11.99
CA THR A 69 -2.99 -10.55 -12.17
C THR A 69 -2.40 -9.19 -11.76
N SER A 70 -3.23 -8.19 -11.52
CA SER A 70 -2.85 -6.84 -11.04
C SER A 70 -4.10 -6.02 -10.71
N GLY A 71 -3.93 -4.76 -10.32
CA GLY A 71 -5.00 -3.75 -10.22
C GLY A 71 -5.52 -3.30 -11.59
N CYS A 72 -6.38 -2.27 -11.61
CA CYS A 72 -6.87 -1.65 -12.83
C CYS A 72 -5.74 -0.86 -13.51
N GLN A 73 -5.41 -1.20 -14.75
CA GLN A 73 -4.35 -0.53 -15.51
C GLN A 73 -4.66 0.96 -15.74
N LEU A 74 -3.63 1.79 -15.63
CA LEU A 74 -3.74 3.26 -15.66
C LEU A 74 -4.40 3.78 -16.95
N GLU A 75 -3.96 3.29 -18.11
CA GLU A 75 -4.41 3.74 -19.44
C GLU A 75 -5.55 2.89 -20.03
N CYS A 76 -6.02 1.88 -19.31
CA CYS A 76 -7.01 0.95 -19.84
C CYS A 76 -8.44 1.54 -19.82
N ILE A 77 -9.10 1.47 -20.96
CA ILE A 77 -10.49 1.92 -21.19
C ILE A 77 -11.39 0.80 -21.77
N ALA A 78 -10.92 -0.44 -21.81
CA ALA A 78 -11.54 -1.54 -22.54
C ALA A 78 -12.97 -1.88 -22.08
N CYS A 79 -13.22 -1.84 -20.76
CA CYS A 79 -14.51 -2.21 -20.18
C CYS A 79 -15.67 -1.29 -20.61
N GLY A 80 -15.41 0.03 -20.71
CA GLY A 80 -16.40 1.01 -21.19
C GLY A 80 -16.71 0.86 -22.68
N ASN A 81 -15.69 0.56 -23.49
CA ASN A 81 -15.84 0.44 -24.94
C ASN A 81 -16.69 -0.77 -25.36
N LEU A 82 -16.82 -1.78 -24.53
CA LEU A 82 -17.63 -2.98 -24.80
C LEU A 82 -18.98 -3.01 -24.07
N CYS A 83 -19.27 -2.01 -23.24
CA CYS A 83 -20.53 -1.99 -22.50
C CYS A 83 -21.69 -1.57 -23.40
N SER A 84 -22.49 -2.54 -23.87
CA SER A 84 -23.61 -2.32 -24.82
C SER A 84 -24.72 -1.44 -24.27
N THR A 85 -24.91 -1.38 -22.94
CA THR A 85 -25.93 -0.57 -22.28
C THR A 85 -25.41 0.78 -21.78
N ALA A 86 -24.12 1.05 -21.99
CA ALA A 86 -23.43 2.23 -21.43
C ALA A 86 -23.61 2.41 -19.91
N ALA A 87 -23.86 1.31 -19.16
CA ALA A 87 -23.74 1.32 -17.71
C ALA A 87 -22.32 1.69 -17.28
N ILE A 88 -21.31 1.23 -18.05
CA ILE A 88 -19.95 1.76 -18.06
C ILE A 88 -19.84 2.56 -19.36
N ARG A 89 -19.84 3.88 -19.27
CA ARG A 89 -19.72 4.71 -20.47
C ARG A 89 -18.33 4.62 -21.07
N PRO A 90 -18.20 4.70 -22.41
CA PRO A 90 -16.89 4.82 -23.01
C PRO A 90 -16.24 6.14 -22.58
N ILE A 91 -14.96 6.08 -22.26
CA ILE A 91 -14.09 7.22 -21.96
C ILE A 91 -12.90 7.19 -22.88
N THR A 92 -12.25 8.34 -23.10
CA THR A 92 -10.99 8.42 -23.84
C THR A 92 -9.80 8.19 -22.90
N ILE A 93 -8.64 7.92 -23.47
CA ILE A 93 -7.38 7.83 -22.70
C ILE A 93 -7.08 9.17 -22.05
N ASP A 94 -7.24 10.29 -22.77
CA ASP A 94 -7.04 11.63 -22.22
C ASP A 94 -7.96 11.90 -21.00
N GLU A 95 -9.22 11.46 -21.08
CA GLU A 95 -10.15 11.54 -19.95
C GLU A 95 -9.70 10.64 -18.79
N ARG A 96 -9.29 9.40 -19.11
CA ARG A 96 -8.82 8.45 -18.10
C ARG A 96 -7.63 8.97 -17.31
N LEU A 97 -6.70 9.65 -17.99
CA LEU A 97 -5.47 10.21 -17.42
C LEU A 97 -5.64 11.64 -16.88
N GLY A 98 -6.73 12.33 -17.20
CA GLY A 98 -6.92 13.74 -16.86
C GLY A 98 -5.99 14.65 -17.66
N GLU A 99 -5.81 14.38 -18.96
CA GLU A 99 -4.94 15.14 -19.85
C GLU A 99 -5.73 16.05 -20.78
N LYS A 100 -5.04 16.95 -21.44
CA LYS A 100 -5.59 17.89 -22.43
C LYS A 100 -6.83 18.66 -21.89
N SER A 101 -7.99 18.47 -22.50
CA SER A 101 -9.26 19.11 -22.08
C SER A 101 -9.78 18.65 -20.72
N TYR A 102 -9.21 17.58 -20.17
CA TYR A 102 -9.60 17.04 -18.87
C TYR A 102 -8.63 17.42 -17.73
N ALA A 103 -7.58 18.22 -18.01
CA ALA A 103 -6.55 18.57 -17.02
C ALA A 103 -7.10 19.21 -15.75
N GLU A 104 -8.12 20.06 -15.86
CA GLU A 104 -8.77 20.69 -14.71
C GLU A 104 -9.54 19.69 -13.82
N LYS A 105 -10.14 18.66 -14.44
CA LYS A 105 -10.89 17.62 -13.71
C LYS A 105 -9.96 16.58 -13.10
N GLY A 106 -8.75 16.46 -13.64
CA GLY A 106 -7.78 15.43 -13.29
C GLY A 106 -8.17 14.02 -13.76
N PRO A 107 -7.39 13.00 -13.41
CA PRO A 107 -7.60 11.61 -13.83
C PRO A 107 -8.89 11.02 -13.23
N VAL A 108 -9.49 10.06 -13.96
CA VAL A 108 -10.67 9.33 -13.47
C VAL A 108 -10.32 8.55 -12.20
N ARG A 109 -10.84 8.99 -11.06
CA ARG A 109 -10.71 8.32 -9.78
C ARG A 109 -11.85 7.34 -9.57
N ILE A 110 -11.51 6.11 -9.24
CA ILE A 110 -12.44 5.02 -8.95
C ILE A 110 -12.50 4.66 -7.47
N GLY A 111 -11.74 5.38 -6.66
CA GLY A 111 -11.66 5.22 -5.23
C GLY A 111 -10.35 5.75 -4.65
N THR A 112 -10.07 5.43 -3.40
CA THR A 112 -8.85 5.83 -2.69
C THR A 112 -8.28 4.66 -1.89
N ALA A 113 -6.97 4.54 -1.87
CA ALA A 113 -6.27 3.55 -1.05
C ALA A 113 -6.09 4.06 0.39
N PHE A 114 -6.21 3.17 1.36
CA PHE A 114 -5.98 3.42 2.79
C PHE A 114 -5.03 2.40 3.37
N VAL A 115 -4.10 2.86 4.21
CA VAL A 115 -3.17 2.01 4.94
C VAL A 115 -3.75 1.63 6.30
N ASP A 116 -3.99 0.35 6.51
CA ASP A 116 -4.28 -0.23 7.82
C ASP A 116 -2.96 -0.37 8.58
N ARG A 117 -2.67 0.61 9.43
CA ARG A 117 -1.41 0.69 10.18
C ARG A 117 -1.22 -0.50 11.11
N GLY A 118 -2.30 -1.07 11.65
CA GLY A 118 -2.23 -2.24 12.53
C GLY A 118 -1.83 -3.54 11.83
N ARG A 119 -1.77 -3.54 10.49
CA ARG A 119 -1.38 -4.70 9.67
C ARG A 119 -0.17 -4.45 8.78
N CYS A 120 0.20 -3.20 8.59
CA CYS A 120 1.31 -2.82 7.72
C CYS A 120 2.65 -3.17 8.37
N LEU A 121 3.53 -3.86 7.64
CA LEU A 121 4.81 -4.34 8.14
C LEU A 121 5.66 -3.23 8.77
N PRO A 122 5.91 -2.07 8.10
CA PRO A 122 6.67 -0.97 8.71
C PRO A 122 5.96 -0.25 9.87
N TRP A 123 4.61 -0.34 9.95
CA TRP A 123 3.87 0.35 10.99
C TRP A 123 3.71 -0.45 12.28
N ALA A 124 3.50 -1.77 12.16
CA ALA A 124 3.08 -2.60 13.27
C ALA A 124 4.04 -3.75 13.61
N MET A 125 4.96 -4.10 12.71
CA MET A 125 5.74 -5.33 12.84
C MET A 125 7.25 -5.10 12.76
N ASP A 126 7.70 -3.85 12.76
CA ASP A 126 9.12 -3.47 12.65
C ASP A 126 9.85 -4.18 11.49
N ARG A 127 9.15 -4.39 10.38
CA ARG A 127 9.70 -5.05 9.18
C ARG A 127 9.75 -4.08 8.00
N PRO A 128 10.91 -3.94 7.34
CA PRO A 128 11.06 -3.10 6.13
C PRO A 128 10.13 -3.56 5.02
N CYS A 129 9.46 -2.62 4.36
CA CYS A 129 8.62 -2.88 3.19
C CYS A 129 8.27 -1.58 2.47
N ILE A 130 8.46 -1.54 1.14
CA ILE A 130 8.11 -0.41 0.27
C ILE A 130 7.27 -0.83 -0.95
N VAL A 131 6.81 -2.07 -0.98
CA VAL A 131 6.16 -2.69 -2.14
C VAL A 131 5.01 -1.84 -2.70
N CYS A 132 4.16 -1.28 -1.85
CA CYS A 132 3.02 -0.46 -2.30
C CYS A 132 3.45 0.87 -2.94
N GLN A 133 4.57 1.47 -2.51
CA GLN A 133 5.15 2.66 -3.12
C GLN A 133 5.81 2.32 -4.45
N GLU A 134 6.59 1.25 -4.51
CA GLU A 134 7.30 0.83 -5.73
C GLU A 134 6.33 0.55 -6.87
N ASN A 135 5.25 -0.15 -6.58
CA ASN A 135 4.25 -0.54 -7.56
C ASN A 135 3.18 0.52 -7.85
N CYS A 136 3.24 1.70 -7.23
CA CYS A 136 2.29 2.77 -7.55
C CYS A 136 2.52 3.30 -8.97
N PRO A 137 1.55 3.16 -9.90
CA PRO A 137 1.74 3.51 -11.31
C PRO A 137 1.57 5.02 -11.61
N VAL A 138 1.06 5.79 -10.65
CA VAL A 138 0.78 7.22 -10.83
C VAL A 138 2.07 8.03 -10.76
N SER A 139 2.20 9.06 -11.59
CA SER A 139 3.35 9.98 -11.57
C SER A 139 2.87 11.42 -11.35
N PRO A 140 3.37 12.14 -10.32
CA PRO A 140 4.20 11.62 -9.22
C PRO A 140 3.45 10.56 -8.40
N LYS A 141 4.18 9.64 -7.76
CA LYS A 141 3.58 8.53 -7.01
C LYS A 141 2.60 9.03 -5.95
N ALA A 142 1.41 8.42 -5.90
CA ALA A 142 0.41 8.73 -4.89
C ALA A 142 0.77 8.15 -3.50
N ILE A 143 1.63 7.14 -3.46
CA ILE A 143 2.12 6.57 -2.22
C ILE A 143 3.55 7.07 -1.99
N PHE A 144 3.78 7.66 -0.83
CA PHE A 144 5.09 8.10 -0.36
C PHE A 144 5.37 7.50 1.00
N THR A 145 6.64 7.40 1.35
CA THR A 145 7.07 6.84 2.65
C THR A 145 7.75 7.90 3.50
N ARG A 146 7.66 7.72 4.82
CA ARG A 146 8.47 8.45 5.80
C ARG A 146 9.37 7.46 6.49
N GLU A 147 10.63 7.82 6.60
CA GLU A 147 11.62 7.00 7.29
C GLU A 147 11.49 7.19 8.81
N THR A 148 11.54 6.07 9.51
CA THR A 148 11.66 6.00 10.97
C THR A 148 12.64 4.90 11.33
N PHE A 149 13.27 5.01 12.50
CA PHE A 149 14.18 4.00 13.02
C PHE A 149 13.65 3.48 14.33
N ASN A 150 13.42 2.17 14.41
CA ASN A 150 13.01 1.50 15.62
C ASN A 150 14.14 0.60 16.12
N THR A 151 14.31 0.50 17.44
CA THR A 151 15.22 -0.47 18.02
C THR A 151 14.65 -1.88 17.89
N VAL A 152 15.43 -2.77 17.30
CA VAL A 152 15.05 -4.18 17.19
C VAL A 152 15.09 -4.82 18.57
N ASN A 153 13.97 -5.41 18.99
CA ASN A 153 13.91 -6.11 20.25
C ASN A 153 14.64 -7.47 20.13
N ILE A 154 15.83 -7.50 20.70
CA ILE A 154 16.61 -8.73 20.87
C ILE A 154 16.53 -9.10 22.36
N ASN A 155 16.08 -10.31 22.66
CA ASN A 155 15.85 -10.79 24.02
C ASN A 155 17.09 -10.77 24.93
N THR A 156 18.26 -10.51 24.37
CA THR A 156 19.56 -10.51 25.06
C THR A 156 20.29 -9.20 24.78
N ALA A 157 20.90 -8.62 25.79
CA ALA A 157 21.75 -7.43 25.60
C ALA A 157 22.97 -7.75 24.75
N LEU A 158 23.19 -6.96 23.70
CA LEU A 158 24.38 -7.09 22.83
C LEU A 158 25.56 -6.38 23.49
N ILE A 159 26.40 -7.15 24.16
CA ILE A 159 27.58 -6.65 24.85
C ILE A 159 28.83 -6.98 24.03
N VAL A 160 29.59 -5.95 23.70
CA VAL A 160 30.81 -6.02 22.91
C VAL A 160 31.87 -6.83 23.66
N GLN A 161 32.37 -7.89 23.02
CA GLN A 161 33.56 -8.59 23.49
C GLN A 161 34.82 -7.95 22.87
N LYS A 162 34.79 -7.79 21.54
CA LYS A 162 35.86 -7.19 20.75
C LYS A 162 35.26 -6.39 19.60
N ALA A 163 35.87 -5.28 19.26
CA ALA A 163 35.47 -4.49 18.09
C ALA A 163 36.69 -3.99 17.31
N GLY A 164 36.49 -3.85 16.03
CA GLY A 164 37.36 -3.15 15.10
C GLY A 164 36.61 -2.01 14.41
N ASN A 165 37.22 -1.38 13.44
CA ASN A 165 36.60 -0.22 12.77
C ASN A 165 35.31 -0.56 11.99
N ALA A 166 35.19 -1.77 11.48
CA ALA A 166 34.03 -2.23 10.72
C ALA A 166 33.44 -3.57 11.21
N HIS A 167 33.78 -3.99 12.42
CA HIS A 167 33.42 -5.29 12.94
C HIS A 167 33.20 -5.27 14.44
N VAL A 168 32.15 -5.96 14.91
CA VAL A 168 31.84 -6.14 16.34
C VAL A 168 31.60 -7.61 16.63
N GLU A 169 32.21 -8.13 17.69
CA GLU A 169 32.06 -9.49 18.19
C GLU A 169 31.40 -9.46 19.57
N PHE A 170 30.44 -10.37 19.80
CA PHE A 170 29.69 -10.49 21.05
C PHE A 170 30.07 -11.73 21.86
N SER A 171 29.85 -11.66 23.16
CA SER A 171 30.17 -12.73 24.10
C SER A 171 29.15 -13.88 24.06
N GLY A 172 28.86 -14.44 22.89
CA GLY A 172 27.94 -15.57 22.75
C GLY A 172 27.19 -15.58 21.44
N GLU A 173 26.38 -16.61 21.22
CA GLU A 173 25.50 -16.71 20.06
C GLU A 173 24.18 -15.98 20.39
N VAL A 174 24.11 -14.70 20.08
CA VAL A 174 23.02 -13.80 20.45
C VAL A 174 22.20 -13.32 19.27
N LEU A 175 22.65 -13.59 18.04
CA LEU A 175 22.01 -13.16 16.82
C LEU A 175 21.60 -14.35 15.95
N THR A 176 20.52 -14.18 15.19
CA THR A 176 20.18 -15.12 14.11
C THR A 176 21.06 -14.77 12.89
N PRO A 177 21.85 -15.71 12.34
CA PRO A 177 22.68 -15.46 11.17
C PRO A 177 21.86 -14.91 9.99
N ASP A 178 22.46 -14.02 9.22
CA ASP A 178 21.94 -13.39 7.99
C ASP A 178 20.63 -12.57 8.16
N LEU A 179 20.10 -12.45 9.37
CA LEU A 179 18.83 -11.73 9.62
C LEU A 179 18.95 -10.22 9.37
N PHE A 180 20.13 -9.65 9.63
CA PHE A 180 20.37 -8.20 9.62
C PHE A 180 21.16 -7.71 8.41
N SER A 181 21.36 -8.57 7.40
CA SER A 181 22.17 -8.29 6.19
C SER A 181 21.36 -7.69 5.01
N THR A 182 20.11 -7.28 5.22
CA THR A 182 19.20 -6.84 4.14
C THR A 182 19.36 -5.38 3.71
N GLY A 183 20.28 -4.63 4.34
CA GLY A 183 20.50 -3.21 4.05
C GLY A 183 19.60 -2.22 4.82
N ASP A 184 18.63 -2.72 5.57
CA ASP A 184 17.71 -1.89 6.36
C ASP A 184 18.03 -1.89 7.86
N TYR A 185 19.09 -2.58 8.26
CA TYR A 185 19.51 -2.67 9.66
C TYR A 185 20.79 -1.90 9.91
N PHE A 186 20.85 -1.29 11.07
CA PHE A 186 21.93 -0.41 11.49
C PHE A 186 22.42 -0.76 12.89
N CYS A 187 23.71 -0.75 13.07
CA CYS A 187 24.36 -0.92 14.36
C CYS A 187 24.58 0.45 15.01
N VAL A 188 24.18 0.59 16.25
CA VAL A 188 24.35 1.80 17.08
C VAL A 188 25.12 1.44 18.35
N ALA A 189 26.32 1.97 18.53
CA ALA A 189 27.12 1.80 19.74
C ALA A 189 26.67 2.83 20.80
N LYS A 190 26.00 2.39 21.85
CA LYS A 190 25.62 3.26 22.96
C LYS A 190 26.83 3.63 23.79
N GLU A 191 26.78 4.82 24.40
CA GLU A 191 27.88 5.34 25.24
C GLU A 191 29.21 5.52 24.50
N SER A 192 29.20 5.46 23.16
CA SER A 192 30.36 5.76 22.33
C SER A 192 30.34 7.22 21.92
N PRO A 193 31.49 7.90 21.80
CA PRO A 193 31.58 9.25 21.24
C PRO A 193 31.02 9.35 19.80
N ASP A 194 30.89 8.24 19.11
CA ASP A 194 30.37 8.12 17.77
C ASP A 194 29.23 7.10 17.73
N ASP A 195 28.04 7.57 18.15
CA ASP A 195 26.80 6.80 18.29
C ASP A 195 25.93 6.78 17.02
N ARG A 196 26.45 7.30 15.89
CA ARG A 196 25.72 7.34 14.62
C ARG A 196 25.35 5.93 14.15
N PRO A 197 24.11 5.73 13.61
CA PRO A 197 23.72 4.46 13.00
C PRO A 197 24.64 4.09 11.82
N ARG A 198 25.08 2.84 11.79
CA ARG A 198 25.95 2.29 10.74
C ARG A 198 25.31 1.10 10.05
N PRO A 199 25.22 1.09 8.71
CA PRO A 199 24.64 -0.01 7.98
C PRO A 199 25.32 -1.33 8.30
N ILE A 200 24.53 -2.37 8.58
CA ILE A 200 25.00 -3.74 8.75
C ILE A 200 24.95 -4.41 7.37
N ILE A 201 26.07 -4.98 6.93
CA ILE A 201 26.18 -5.68 5.65
C ILE A 201 26.17 -7.20 5.82
N GLU A 202 26.58 -7.69 6.97
CA GLU A 202 26.64 -9.12 7.27
C GLU A 202 26.49 -9.36 8.77
N ASN A 203 25.86 -10.47 9.16
CA ASN A 203 25.87 -10.91 10.53
C ASN A 203 25.96 -12.43 10.66
N THR A 204 26.69 -12.87 11.65
CA THR A 204 26.71 -14.26 12.12
C THR A 204 25.97 -14.36 13.46
N ALA A 205 25.98 -15.53 14.09
CA ALA A 205 25.44 -15.68 15.43
C ALA A 205 26.16 -14.84 16.52
N ARG A 206 27.40 -14.43 16.24
CA ARG A 206 28.28 -13.74 17.23
C ARG A 206 28.85 -12.40 16.73
N THR A 207 28.69 -12.06 15.47
CA THR A 207 29.35 -10.91 14.87
C THR A 207 28.41 -10.05 14.04
N LEU A 208 28.72 -8.75 13.98
CA LEU A 208 28.16 -7.81 13.00
C LEU A 208 29.31 -7.20 12.20
N SER A 209 29.19 -7.23 10.88
CA SER A 209 30.05 -6.51 9.94
C SER A 209 29.32 -5.26 9.44
N ILE A 210 30.02 -4.13 9.48
CA ILE A 210 29.49 -2.83 9.11
C ILE A 210 30.07 -2.43 7.77
N ASP A 211 29.32 -1.69 6.99
CA ASP A 211 29.77 -1.14 5.73
C ASP A 211 31.09 -0.35 5.91
N PRO A 212 32.15 -0.70 5.19
CA PRO A 212 33.46 -0.05 5.29
C PRO A 212 33.44 1.46 5.03
N GLU A 213 32.46 1.97 4.27
CA GLU A 213 32.30 3.41 4.05
C GLU A 213 31.82 4.15 5.32
N PHE A 214 31.18 3.43 6.24
CA PHE A 214 30.61 3.97 7.48
C PHE A 214 31.35 3.47 8.74
N GLN A 215 32.57 3.01 8.64
CA GLN A 215 33.36 2.48 9.75
C GLN A 215 33.53 3.48 10.91
N TRP A 216 33.72 2.95 12.12
CA TRP A 216 34.01 3.78 13.29
C TRP A 216 35.41 4.39 13.19
N LYS A 217 35.50 5.67 13.50
CA LYS A 217 36.80 6.33 13.79
C LYS A 217 37.34 5.90 15.15
N SER A 218 36.42 5.68 16.10
CA SER A 218 36.67 5.18 17.43
C SER A 218 35.77 3.99 17.70
N PRO A 219 36.24 2.73 17.53
CA PRO A 219 35.42 1.55 17.77
C PRO A 219 34.87 1.48 19.20
N PRO A 220 33.71 0.84 19.40
CA PRO A 220 33.18 0.65 20.73
C PRO A 220 34.13 -0.20 21.59
N VAL A 221 34.29 0.20 22.84
CA VAL A 221 35.17 -0.51 23.78
C VAL A 221 34.54 -1.83 24.24
N SER A 222 35.38 -2.74 24.74
CA SER A 222 34.89 -3.98 25.35
C SER A 222 33.89 -3.64 26.48
N LYS A 223 32.80 -4.41 26.59
CA LYS A 223 31.66 -4.22 27.46
C LYS A 223 30.70 -3.08 27.10
N ALA A 224 30.97 -2.30 26.02
CA ALA A 224 30.00 -1.35 25.51
C ALA A 224 28.72 -2.07 25.06
N ARG A 225 27.60 -1.35 25.15
CA ARG A 225 26.29 -1.84 24.66
C ARG A 225 26.09 -1.42 23.21
N VAL A 226 25.61 -2.36 22.41
CA VAL A 226 25.20 -2.14 21.03
C VAL A 226 23.71 -2.38 20.88
N GLU A 227 23.06 -1.57 20.06
CA GLU A 227 21.68 -1.77 19.64
C GLU A 227 21.63 -1.96 18.13
N ILE A 228 20.69 -2.77 17.67
CA ILE A 228 20.35 -2.87 16.26
C ILE A 228 19.10 -2.06 16.02
N HIS A 229 19.16 -1.14 15.08
CA HIS A 229 18.03 -0.36 14.63
C HIS A 229 17.60 -0.82 13.24
N VAL A 230 16.28 -0.89 13.01
CA VAL A 230 15.70 -1.14 11.70
C VAL A 230 15.19 0.16 11.10
N ARG A 231 15.53 0.41 9.85
CA ARG A 231 14.96 1.50 9.04
C ARG A 231 13.63 1.07 8.51
N LEU A 232 12.59 1.79 8.85
CA LEU A 232 11.21 1.54 8.45
C LEU A 232 10.75 2.67 7.54
N GLN A 233 10.23 2.31 6.38
CA GLN A 233 9.66 3.23 5.41
C GLN A 233 8.13 3.14 5.50
N GLN A 234 7.55 3.92 6.40
CA GLN A 234 6.12 3.92 6.69
C GLN A 234 5.32 4.57 5.56
N PRO A 235 4.42 3.84 4.86
CA PRO A 235 3.68 4.38 3.73
C PRO A 235 2.54 5.31 4.17
N PHE A 236 2.33 6.34 3.34
CA PHE A 236 1.22 7.28 3.37
C PHE A 236 0.63 7.42 1.97
N VAL A 237 -0.65 7.73 1.89
CA VAL A 237 -1.37 7.92 0.62
C VAL A 237 -1.73 9.38 0.43
N GLY A 238 -1.31 9.95 -0.70
CA GLY A 238 -1.72 11.28 -1.14
C GLY A 238 -3.11 11.22 -1.77
N LEU A 239 -4.13 11.65 -1.04
CA LEU A 239 -5.53 11.55 -1.45
C LEU A 239 -5.83 12.25 -2.78
N LYS A 240 -5.14 13.35 -3.08
CA LYS A 240 -5.32 14.10 -4.34
C LYS A 240 -4.77 13.37 -5.56
N SER A 241 -3.71 12.57 -5.38
CA SER A 241 -3.02 11.88 -6.47
C SER A 241 -3.49 10.43 -6.63
N CYS A 242 -4.09 9.84 -5.60
CA CYS A 242 -4.57 8.46 -5.65
C CYS A 242 -5.80 8.35 -6.55
N ILE A 243 -5.76 7.43 -7.51
CA ILE A 243 -6.85 7.14 -8.46
C ILE A 243 -7.63 5.87 -8.11
N GLY A 244 -7.24 5.16 -7.05
CA GLY A 244 -7.91 3.93 -6.62
C GLY A 244 -7.68 2.72 -7.53
N CYS A 245 -6.59 2.68 -8.29
CA CYS A 245 -6.32 1.59 -9.25
C CYS A 245 -6.10 0.20 -8.62
N GLY A 246 -5.81 0.13 -7.32
CA GLY A 246 -5.70 -1.11 -6.55
C GLY A 246 -4.43 -1.92 -6.77
N VAL A 247 -3.46 -1.45 -7.56
CA VAL A 247 -2.17 -2.14 -7.73
C VAL A 247 -1.46 -2.34 -6.39
N CYS A 248 -1.47 -1.32 -5.53
CA CYS A 248 -0.86 -1.40 -4.20
C CYS A 248 -1.54 -2.43 -3.28
N GLU A 249 -2.86 -2.62 -3.41
CA GLU A 249 -3.59 -3.67 -2.68
C GLU A 249 -3.24 -5.05 -3.22
N HIS A 250 -3.16 -5.19 -4.54
CA HIS A 250 -2.80 -6.45 -5.19
C HIS A 250 -1.41 -6.93 -4.75
N GLU A 251 -0.42 -6.05 -4.84
CA GLU A 251 0.99 -6.34 -4.56
C GLU A 251 1.33 -6.44 -3.06
N CYS A 252 0.43 -6.02 -2.17
CA CYS A 252 0.71 -6.04 -0.74
C CYS A 252 1.07 -7.46 -0.25
N PRO A 253 2.25 -7.68 0.37
CA PRO A 253 2.68 -9.01 0.79
C PRO A 253 1.94 -9.55 2.02
N VAL A 254 1.17 -8.71 2.72
CA VAL A 254 0.42 -9.14 3.90
C VAL A 254 -0.71 -10.07 3.49
N LEU A 255 -0.71 -11.29 3.99
CA LEU A 255 -1.68 -12.33 3.65
C LEU A 255 -3.08 -12.04 4.23
N GLY A 256 -4.09 -12.62 3.60
CA GLY A 256 -5.50 -12.48 3.99
C GLY A 256 -6.00 -11.06 3.72
N LYS A 257 -6.41 -10.33 4.77
CA LYS A 257 -6.83 -8.93 4.64
C LYS A 257 -5.59 -8.04 4.46
N ARG A 258 -5.39 -7.50 3.27
CA ARG A 258 -4.22 -6.68 2.92
C ARG A 258 -4.06 -5.47 3.86
N ALA A 259 -2.82 -5.04 4.07
CA ALA A 259 -2.52 -3.86 4.88
C ALA A 259 -2.82 -2.53 4.17
N ILE A 260 -2.86 -2.51 2.85
CA ILE A 260 -3.36 -1.39 2.07
C ILE A 260 -4.54 -1.86 1.24
N ARG A 261 -5.62 -1.07 1.24
CA ARG A 261 -6.88 -1.43 0.59
C ARG A 261 -7.50 -0.21 -0.05
N VAL A 262 -8.14 -0.42 -1.19
CA VAL A 262 -8.91 0.61 -1.88
C VAL A 262 -10.37 0.54 -1.43
N THR A 263 -10.96 1.71 -1.30
CA THR A 263 -12.37 1.90 -1.01
C THR A 263 -12.96 2.86 -2.05
N ALA A 264 -14.28 2.97 -2.11
CA ALA A 264 -14.95 3.86 -3.07
C ALA A 264 -14.89 5.34 -2.68
N GLU A 265 -14.30 5.69 -1.53
CA GLU A 265 -14.16 7.09 -1.12
C GLU A 265 -13.35 7.89 -2.14
N ASN A 266 -13.73 9.14 -2.34
CA ASN A 266 -13.21 10.10 -3.34
C ASN A 266 -13.36 9.64 -4.80
N GLU A 267 -14.23 8.69 -5.09
CA GLU A 267 -14.55 8.37 -6.48
C GLU A 267 -15.26 9.54 -7.18
N MET A 268 -15.02 9.70 -8.49
CA MET A 268 -15.58 10.84 -9.24
C MET A 268 -17.05 10.70 -9.60
N ARG A 269 -17.62 9.51 -9.56
CA ARG A 269 -19.04 9.28 -9.94
C ARG A 269 -20.04 9.63 -8.85
N ASN A 270 -19.64 9.70 -7.59
CA ASN A 270 -20.50 10.07 -6.48
C ASN A 270 -19.84 11.12 -5.57
N PRO A 271 -20.23 12.41 -5.68
CA PRO A 271 -19.69 13.47 -4.83
C PRO A 271 -19.94 13.27 -3.32
N LYS A 272 -20.93 12.46 -2.95
CA LYS A 272 -21.20 12.16 -1.53
C LYS A 272 -20.16 11.23 -0.90
N HIS A 273 -19.36 10.53 -1.70
CA HIS A 273 -18.28 9.70 -1.23
C HIS A 273 -16.99 10.50 -0.95
N THR A 274 -17.10 11.80 -0.71
CA THR A 274 -15.94 12.61 -0.30
C THR A 274 -15.54 12.28 1.14
N LEU A 275 -14.21 12.23 1.37
CA LEU A 275 -13.66 12.09 2.73
C LEU A 275 -13.55 13.41 3.48
N LEU A 276 -13.60 14.51 2.75
CA LEU A 276 -13.49 15.84 3.34
C LEU A 276 -14.89 16.26 3.78
N LEU A 277 -15.05 16.43 5.07
CA LEU A 277 -16.18 17.20 5.60
C LEU A 277 -16.00 18.61 5.04
N GLU A 278 -16.92 19.04 4.20
CA GLU A 278 -17.01 20.44 3.79
C GLU A 278 -17.31 21.23 5.06
N GLY A 279 -16.30 21.99 5.54
CA GLY A 279 -16.41 22.87 6.68
C GLY A 279 -17.15 24.15 6.31
#